data_28513bb4e1577e2d0d069d2cf34c8541
#
_entry.id   28513bb4e1577e2d0d069d2cf34c8541
#
_cell.length_a   1.000
_cell.length_b   1.000
_cell.length_c   1.000
_cell.angle_alpha   90.00
_cell.angle_beta   90.00
_cell.angle_gamma   90.00
#
_symmetry.space_group_name_H-M   'P 1'
#
loop_
_entity.id
_entity.type
_entity.pdbx_description
1 polymer ?
#
loop_
_entity_poly.entity_id
_entity_poly.type
_entity_poly.pdbx_seq_one_letter_code
_entity_poly.pdbx_strand_id
1 'polypeptide(L)'
;MIDVRENLAQIIEKIDNACGNRKNVKLIAVSKTKPVELILEAFRAGQTRFGENRVQEAREKSARLPSEIDWHLIGPLQKNKAKYCPSIFSTIHTVHRSDIAHILNRKSQQTGRRLDILIQMNLSGEESKSGVTSVDDLKRLEDDIMECSHLRLVGLMTMGNPNASAAENRKIFGRLNELNRAEARRLGLEKQMVELSTGMSSDFELALQEGATYIRIGSAIFGSRY
;
A
#
# COMPACT_ATOMS: atom_id res chain seq x y z
N MET A 1 -11.96 -20.78 -16.64
CA MET A 1 -12.67 -19.79 -15.80
C MET A 1 -11.73 -19.43 -14.66
N ILE A 2 -11.64 -18.17 -14.22
CA ILE A 2 -10.76 -17.78 -13.09
C ILE A 2 -11.51 -18.19 -11.83
N ASP A 3 -10.91 -19.00 -10.98
CA ASP A 3 -11.43 -19.31 -9.66
C ASP A 3 -10.73 -18.42 -8.63
N VAL A 4 -11.37 -17.32 -8.31
CA VAL A 4 -10.83 -16.30 -7.38
C VAL A 4 -10.68 -16.86 -5.97
N ARG A 5 -11.60 -17.73 -5.56
CA ARG A 5 -11.60 -18.33 -4.21
C ARG A 5 -10.43 -19.28 -4.04
N GLU A 6 -10.20 -20.15 -5.02
CA GLU A 6 -9.07 -21.09 -5.00
C GLU A 6 -7.73 -20.33 -5.06
N ASN A 7 -7.61 -19.38 -5.97
CA ASN A 7 -6.41 -18.56 -6.09
C ASN A 7 -6.09 -17.80 -4.79
N LEU A 8 -7.12 -17.26 -4.14
CA LEU A 8 -6.95 -16.54 -2.87
C LEU A 8 -6.47 -17.49 -1.76
N ALA A 9 -7.04 -18.69 -1.65
CA ALA A 9 -6.64 -19.71 -0.68
C ALA A 9 -5.17 -20.11 -0.87
N GLN A 10 -4.74 -20.37 -2.13
CA GLN A 10 -3.34 -20.68 -2.44
C GLN A 10 -2.38 -19.55 -2.09
N ILE A 11 -2.78 -18.29 -2.30
CA ILE A 11 -1.96 -17.14 -1.92
C ILE A 11 -1.84 -17.01 -0.41
N ILE A 12 -2.94 -17.19 0.33
CA ILE A 12 -2.93 -17.14 1.80
C ILE A 12 -2.00 -18.23 2.35
N GLU A 13 -2.09 -19.46 1.84
CA GLU A 13 -1.20 -20.55 2.23
C GLU A 13 0.28 -20.22 1.98
N LYS A 14 0.62 -19.65 0.83
CA LYS A 14 2.00 -19.24 0.54
C LYS A 14 2.47 -18.13 1.48
N ILE A 15 1.60 -17.18 1.83
CA ILE A 15 1.91 -16.13 2.80
C ILE A 15 2.20 -16.76 4.16
N ASP A 16 1.35 -17.64 4.64
CA ASP A 16 1.50 -18.30 5.94
C ASP A 16 2.79 -19.10 6.01
N ASN A 17 3.10 -19.84 4.95
CA ASN A 17 4.36 -20.58 4.83
C ASN A 17 5.60 -19.66 4.83
N ALA A 18 5.54 -18.51 4.13
CA ALA A 18 6.65 -17.57 4.03
C ALA A 18 6.83 -16.70 5.29
N CYS A 19 5.74 -16.45 6.03
CA CYS A 19 5.76 -15.61 7.23
C CYS A 19 6.31 -16.31 8.46
N GLY A 20 6.29 -17.64 8.53
CA GLY A 20 6.54 -18.36 9.77
C GLY A 20 5.53 -17.98 10.85
N ASN A 21 6.02 -17.56 12.02
CA ASN A 21 5.17 -17.18 13.15
C ASN A 21 4.67 -15.70 13.12
N ARG A 22 4.88 -14.93 12.05
CA ARG A 22 4.44 -13.55 11.97
C ARG A 22 2.95 -13.45 11.63
N LYS A 23 2.16 -12.91 12.56
CA LYS A 23 0.69 -12.77 12.42
C LYS A 23 0.21 -11.41 11.88
N ASN A 24 1.14 -10.51 11.55
CA ASN A 24 0.79 -9.12 11.21
C ASN A 24 0.85 -8.80 9.71
N VAL A 25 0.95 -9.82 8.85
CA VAL A 25 0.94 -9.63 7.40
C VAL A 25 -0.48 -9.44 6.90
N LYS A 26 -0.64 -8.45 6.02
CA LYS A 26 -1.92 -8.01 5.45
C LYS A 26 -1.84 -8.14 3.93
N LEU A 27 -2.69 -8.99 3.37
CA LEU A 27 -2.86 -9.11 1.93
C LEU A 27 -3.76 -7.98 1.42
N ILE A 28 -3.28 -7.26 0.42
CA ILE A 28 -4.08 -6.33 -0.39
C ILE A 28 -4.34 -6.99 -1.73
N ALA A 29 -5.60 -7.34 -2.00
CA ALA A 29 -6.04 -7.83 -3.30
C ALA A 29 -6.13 -6.67 -4.28
N VAL A 30 -5.21 -6.62 -5.26
CA VAL A 30 -5.12 -5.52 -6.24
C VAL A 30 -6.18 -5.70 -7.31
N SER A 31 -7.25 -4.93 -7.20
CA SER A 31 -8.47 -5.05 -8.00
C SER A 31 -8.57 -4.09 -9.19
N LYS A 32 -7.50 -3.32 -9.45
CA LYS A 32 -7.48 -2.39 -10.60
C LYS A 32 -7.85 -3.09 -11.91
N THR A 33 -8.72 -2.45 -12.71
CA THR A 33 -9.24 -2.95 -13.99
C THR A 33 -10.09 -4.23 -13.91
N LYS A 34 -10.39 -4.71 -12.70
CA LYS A 34 -11.21 -5.90 -12.52
C LYS A 34 -12.68 -5.53 -12.29
N PRO A 35 -13.62 -6.34 -12.81
CA PRO A 35 -15.05 -6.11 -12.61
C PRO A 35 -15.44 -6.33 -11.15
N VAL A 36 -16.55 -5.71 -10.74
CA VAL A 36 -17.03 -5.76 -9.35
C VAL A 36 -17.43 -7.15 -8.91
N GLU A 37 -17.82 -8.00 -9.83
CA GLU A 37 -18.22 -9.38 -9.59
C GLU A 37 -17.07 -10.21 -9.02
N LEU A 38 -15.85 -10.06 -9.56
CA LEU A 38 -14.65 -10.75 -9.06
C LEU A 38 -14.21 -10.20 -7.69
N ILE A 39 -14.41 -8.89 -7.44
CA ILE A 39 -14.13 -8.29 -6.14
C ILE A 39 -15.10 -8.84 -5.09
N LEU A 40 -16.38 -8.95 -5.44
CA LEU A 40 -17.41 -9.51 -4.57
C LEU A 40 -17.16 -10.99 -4.27
N GLU A 41 -16.66 -11.75 -5.24
CA GLU A 41 -16.26 -13.16 -5.05
C GLU A 41 -15.11 -13.26 -4.04
N ALA A 42 -14.05 -12.46 -4.19
CA ALA A 42 -12.94 -12.40 -3.24
C ALA A 42 -13.41 -11.95 -1.84
N PHE A 43 -14.31 -10.98 -1.77
CA PHE A 43 -14.88 -10.50 -0.50
C PHE A 43 -15.67 -11.61 0.21
N ARG A 44 -16.50 -12.35 -0.52
CA ARG A 44 -17.24 -13.51 0.02
C ARG A 44 -16.31 -14.65 0.47
N ALA A 45 -15.12 -14.73 -0.11
CA ALA A 45 -14.07 -15.66 0.32
C ALA A 45 -13.25 -15.16 1.53
N GLY A 46 -13.62 -14.02 2.11
CA GLY A 46 -13.01 -13.47 3.33
C GLY A 46 -11.95 -12.38 3.11
N GLN A 47 -11.67 -11.99 1.86
CA GLN A 47 -10.74 -10.90 1.58
C GLN A 47 -11.43 -9.56 1.84
N THR A 48 -10.90 -8.76 2.77
CA THR A 48 -11.49 -7.47 3.13
C THR A 48 -10.73 -6.27 2.58
N ARG A 49 -9.39 -6.37 2.34
CA ARG A 49 -8.54 -5.27 1.88
C ARG A 49 -8.32 -5.33 0.38
N PHE A 50 -8.71 -4.24 -0.31
CA PHE A 50 -8.56 -4.13 -1.75
C PHE A 50 -7.75 -2.90 -2.14
N GLY A 51 -6.92 -3.05 -3.18
CA GLY A 51 -6.03 -2.01 -3.65
C GLY A 51 -6.41 -1.49 -5.02
N GLU A 52 -6.55 -0.16 -5.14
CA GLU A 52 -6.82 0.52 -6.40
C GLU A 52 -5.70 1.48 -6.78
N ASN A 53 -5.47 1.62 -8.09
CA ASN A 53 -4.49 2.56 -8.61
C ASN A 53 -5.08 3.94 -8.90
N ARG A 54 -6.39 4.03 -9.13
CA ARG A 54 -7.07 5.25 -9.55
C ARG A 54 -8.24 5.58 -8.63
N VAL A 55 -8.25 6.81 -8.14
CA VAL A 55 -9.31 7.32 -7.23
C VAL A 55 -10.70 7.22 -7.86
N GLN A 56 -10.80 7.51 -9.17
CA GLN A 56 -12.08 7.46 -9.87
C GLN A 56 -12.64 6.04 -9.93
N GLU A 57 -11.80 5.07 -10.27
CA GLU A 57 -12.18 3.66 -10.33
C GLU A 57 -12.61 3.13 -8.95
N ALA A 58 -11.85 3.47 -7.91
CA ALA A 58 -12.21 3.11 -6.55
C ALA A 58 -13.56 3.71 -6.12
N ARG A 59 -13.83 4.97 -6.50
CA ARG A 59 -15.10 5.64 -6.20
C ARG A 59 -16.30 4.93 -6.85
N GLU A 60 -16.18 4.54 -8.12
CA GLU A 60 -17.24 3.83 -8.83
C GLU A 60 -17.50 2.44 -8.25
N LYS A 61 -16.44 1.73 -7.88
CA LYS A 61 -16.52 0.39 -7.27
C LYS A 61 -17.06 0.44 -5.85
N SER A 62 -16.58 1.37 -5.02
CA SER A 62 -17.03 1.48 -3.64
C SER A 62 -18.52 1.81 -3.50
N ALA A 63 -19.11 2.49 -4.48
CA ALA A 63 -20.54 2.76 -4.51
C ALA A 63 -21.41 1.54 -4.83
N ARG A 64 -20.81 0.44 -5.33
CA ARG A 64 -21.51 -0.77 -5.78
C ARG A 64 -21.17 -2.01 -4.94
N LEU A 65 -20.24 -1.90 -4.03
CA LEU A 65 -19.69 -3.01 -3.25
C LEU A 65 -19.95 -2.79 -1.75
N PRO A 66 -19.85 -3.84 -0.91
CA PRO A 66 -20.06 -3.74 0.53
C PRO A 66 -19.21 -2.65 1.19
N SER A 67 -19.78 -1.95 2.17
CA SER A 67 -19.12 -0.88 2.93
C SER A 67 -17.99 -1.39 3.83
N GLU A 68 -17.98 -2.67 4.12
CA GLU A 68 -16.97 -3.37 4.92
C GLU A 68 -15.66 -3.58 4.18
N ILE A 69 -15.64 -3.31 2.87
CA ILE A 69 -14.40 -3.34 2.09
C ILE A 69 -13.48 -2.20 2.54
N ASP A 70 -12.30 -2.60 2.95
CA ASP A 70 -11.20 -1.71 3.31
C ASP A 70 -10.40 -1.33 2.05
N TRP A 71 -10.61 -0.12 1.56
CA TRP A 71 -10.01 0.38 0.33
C TRP A 71 -8.66 1.04 0.59
N HIS A 72 -7.64 0.61 -0.16
CA HIS A 72 -6.29 1.16 -0.16
C HIS A 72 -5.96 1.80 -1.51
N LEU A 73 -5.43 3.03 -1.51
CA LEU A 73 -4.84 3.61 -2.71
C LEU A 73 -3.37 3.19 -2.80
N ILE A 74 -3.03 2.47 -3.86
CA ILE A 74 -1.69 1.93 -4.09
C ILE A 74 -1.04 2.44 -5.39
N GLY A 75 -1.74 3.27 -6.15
CA GLY A 75 -1.25 3.94 -7.35
C GLY A 75 -0.94 5.41 -7.12
N PRO A 76 -0.28 6.09 -8.09
CA PRO A 76 0.10 7.49 -7.96
C PRO A 76 -1.09 8.41 -7.75
N LEU A 77 -1.00 9.28 -6.75
CA LEU A 77 -2.07 10.20 -6.40
C LEU A 77 -1.84 11.58 -7.05
N GLN A 78 -2.73 11.93 -7.96
CA GLN A 78 -2.77 13.26 -8.55
C GLN A 78 -3.38 14.28 -7.57
N LYS A 79 -2.84 15.49 -7.53
CA LYS A 79 -3.25 16.58 -6.63
C LYS A 79 -4.76 16.88 -6.70
N ASN A 80 -5.31 16.95 -7.91
CA ASN A 80 -6.75 17.24 -8.12
C ASN A 80 -7.69 16.10 -7.67
N LYS A 81 -7.16 14.89 -7.45
CA LYS A 81 -7.91 13.72 -6.98
C LYS A 81 -7.81 13.50 -5.47
N ALA A 82 -6.79 14.06 -4.81
CA ALA A 82 -6.57 13.91 -3.37
C ALA A 82 -7.79 14.27 -2.51
N LYS A 83 -8.57 15.26 -2.97
CA LYS A 83 -9.78 15.73 -2.26
C LYS A 83 -10.88 14.67 -2.07
N TYR A 84 -10.87 13.60 -2.85
CA TYR A 84 -11.87 12.51 -2.77
C TYR A 84 -11.40 11.35 -1.89
N CYS A 85 -10.10 11.26 -1.60
CA CYS A 85 -9.52 10.10 -0.95
C CYS A 85 -10.11 9.81 0.44
N PRO A 86 -10.30 10.80 1.34
CA PRO A 86 -10.76 10.50 2.70
C PRO A 86 -12.17 9.89 2.80
N SER A 87 -13.00 10.06 1.76
CA SER A 87 -14.34 9.43 1.74
C SER A 87 -14.33 7.98 1.24
N ILE A 88 -13.22 7.53 0.62
CA ILE A 88 -13.14 6.24 -0.04
C ILE A 88 -12.14 5.32 0.65
N PHE A 89 -10.92 5.81 0.88
CA PHE A 89 -9.81 5.00 1.35
C PHE A 89 -9.61 5.12 2.87
N SER A 90 -9.17 4.03 3.47
CA SER A 90 -8.63 4.00 4.83
C SER A 90 -7.13 4.33 4.83
N THR A 91 -6.43 3.91 3.78
CA THR A 91 -4.97 3.99 3.70
C THR A 91 -4.50 4.44 2.31
N ILE A 92 -3.52 5.34 2.27
CA ILE A 92 -2.83 5.77 1.04
C ILE A 92 -1.36 5.37 1.12
N HIS A 93 -0.90 4.54 0.19
CA HIS A 93 0.46 4.00 0.19
C HIS A 93 1.48 4.84 -0.57
N THR A 94 1.04 5.89 -1.26
CA THR A 94 1.83 6.55 -2.31
C THR A 94 2.03 8.05 -2.08
N VAL A 95 2.01 8.48 -0.82
CA VAL A 95 2.31 9.87 -0.48
C VAL A 95 3.82 10.11 -0.67
N HIS A 96 4.18 11.12 -1.47
CA HIS A 96 5.57 11.47 -1.74
C HIS A 96 5.79 12.99 -1.91
N ARG A 97 4.77 13.80 -1.54
CA ARG A 97 4.81 15.27 -1.66
C ARG A 97 3.98 15.92 -0.55
N SER A 98 4.51 16.97 0.03
CA SER A 98 3.89 17.75 1.11
C SER A 98 2.56 18.37 0.70
N ASP A 99 2.46 18.90 -0.53
CA ASP A 99 1.23 19.53 -1.01
C ASP A 99 0.05 18.53 -1.11
N ILE A 100 0.32 17.26 -1.40
CA ILE A 100 -0.66 16.17 -1.36
C ILE A 100 -1.04 15.87 0.09
N ALA A 101 -0.09 15.75 1.01
CA ALA A 101 -0.35 15.51 2.42
C ALA A 101 -1.24 16.61 3.03
N HIS A 102 -0.95 17.87 2.77
CA HIS A 102 -1.79 18.98 3.24
C HIS A 102 -3.22 18.97 2.69
N ILE A 103 -3.41 18.60 1.41
CA ILE A 103 -4.76 18.44 0.82
C ILE A 103 -5.51 17.29 1.51
N LEU A 104 -4.84 16.14 1.68
CA LEU A 104 -5.42 14.99 2.36
C LEU A 104 -5.81 15.35 3.80
N ASN A 105 -4.94 16.00 4.56
CA ASN A 105 -5.20 16.45 5.93
C ASN A 105 -6.44 17.35 6.02
N ARG A 106 -6.48 18.42 5.21
CA ARG A 106 -7.60 19.35 5.17
C ARG A 106 -8.91 18.65 4.81
N LYS A 107 -8.89 17.71 3.87
CA LYS A 107 -10.09 16.98 3.45
C LYS A 107 -10.50 15.91 4.48
N SER A 108 -9.55 15.27 5.13
CA SER A 108 -9.82 14.36 6.24
C SER A 108 -10.49 15.10 7.40
N GLN A 109 -10.02 16.30 7.74
CA GLN A 109 -10.65 17.18 8.75
C GLN A 109 -12.10 17.49 8.38
N GLN A 110 -12.39 17.86 7.13
CA GLN A 110 -13.74 18.18 6.66
C GLN A 110 -14.72 16.99 6.72
N THR A 111 -14.21 15.77 6.63
CA THR A 111 -15.02 14.54 6.70
C THR A 111 -15.05 13.92 8.09
N GLY A 112 -14.36 14.50 9.07
CA GLY A 112 -14.22 13.94 10.43
C GLY A 112 -13.48 12.61 10.48
N ARG A 113 -12.75 12.23 9.39
CA ARG A 113 -12.02 10.97 9.29
C ARG A 113 -10.53 11.18 9.51
N ARG A 114 -9.88 10.17 10.06
CA ARG A 114 -8.41 10.08 10.09
C ARG A 114 -7.95 9.09 9.03
N LEU A 115 -6.91 9.44 8.28
CA LEU A 115 -6.41 8.68 7.15
C LEU A 115 -5.01 8.14 7.47
N ASP A 116 -4.82 6.84 7.27
CA ASP A 116 -3.50 6.23 7.34
C ASP A 116 -2.73 6.52 6.06
N ILE A 117 -1.46 6.86 6.20
CA ILE A 117 -0.59 7.11 5.06
C ILE A 117 0.75 6.40 5.21
N LEU A 118 1.28 5.94 4.08
CA LEU A 118 2.67 5.54 3.94
C LEU A 118 3.36 6.49 2.98
N ILE A 119 4.64 6.75 3.24
CA ILE A 119 5.46 7.51 2.30
C ILE A 119 6.06 6.55 1.28
N GLN A 120 5.88 6.87 0.00
CA GLN A 120 6.48 6.11 -1.09
C GLN A 120 7.93 6.53 -1.29
N MET A 121 8.84 5.57 -1.17
CA MET A 121 10.27 5.70 -1.49
C MET A 121 10.56 5.13 -2.87
N ASN A 122 11.38 5.80 -3.65
CA ASN A 122 11.98 5.26 -4.87
C ASN A 122 13.40 4.77 -4.57
N LEU A 123 13.51 3.53 -4.14
CA LEU A 123 14.78 2.88 -3.82
C LEU A 123 15.36 2.06 -4.99
N SER A 124 14.60 1.92 -6.09
CA SER A 124 15.05 1.20 -7.27
C SER A 124 15.92 2.03 -8.22
N GLY A 125 15.98 3.36 -8.02
CA GLY A 125 16.73 4.27 -8.88
C GLY A 125 16.13 4.52 -10.27
N GLU A 126 14.95 3.98 -10.57
CA GLU A 126 14.27 4.20 -11.84
C GLU A 126 13.60 5.59 -11.86
N GLU A 127 14.06 6.50 -12.71
CA GLU A 127 13.52 7.87 -12.82
C GLU A 127 12.03 7.93 -13.17
N SER A 128 11.51 6.91 -13.85
CA SER A 128 10.10 6.80 -14.22
C SER A 128 9.16 6.50 -13.04
N LYS A 129 9.71 6.07 -11.90
CA LYS A 129 8.91 5.74 -10.71
C LYS A 129 8.79 6.94 -9.79
N SER A 130 7.56 7.26 -9.41
CA SER A 130 7.27 8.23 -8.34
C SER A 130 7.84 7.76 -7.01
N GLY A 131 8.13 8.70 -6.12
CA GLY A 131 8.60 8.41 -4.76
C GLY A 131 9.69 9.37 -4.33
N VAL A 132 9.92 9.45 -3.05
CA VAL A 132 11.04 10.20 -2.46
C VAL A 132 12.33 9.44 -2.72
N THR A 133 13.38 10.14 -3.15
CA THR A 133 14.65 9.52 -3.58
C THR A 133 15.78 9.70 -2.57
N SER A 134 15.69 10.69 -1.67
CA SER A 134 16.71 10.96 -0.66
C SER A 134 16.18 10.86 0.76
N VAL A 135 17.07 10.61 1.71
CA VAL A 135 16.72 10.58 3.14
C VAL A 135 16.37 11.97 3.65
N ASP A 136 17.01 13.02 3.11
CA ASP A 136 16.74 14.39 3.51
C ASP A 136 15.35 14.85 3.07
N ASP A 137 14.91 14.47 1.86
CA ASP A 137 13.56 14.75 1.39
C ASP A 137 12.53 13.92 2.14
N LEU A 138 12.87 12.67 2.53
CA LEU A 138 12.03 11.86 3.40
C LEU A 138 11.77 12.58 4.72
N LYS A 139 12.82 13.03 5.41
CA LYS A 139 12.71 13.76 6.68
C LYS A 139 11.88 15.02 6.59
N ARG A 140 12.09 15.83 5.53
CA ARG A 140 11.27 17.03 5.30
C ARG A 140 9.79 16.70 5.13
N LEU A 141 9.49 15.66 4.35
CA LEU A 141 8.11 15.22 4.15
C LEU A 141 7.49 14.66 5.43
N GLU A 142 8.25 13.91 6.21
CA GLU A 142 7.80 13.41 7.52
C GLU A 142 7.48 14.55 8.48
N ASP A 143 8.36 15.56 8.58
CA ASP A 143 8.16 16.72 9.44
C ASP A 143 6.88 17.48 9.04
N ASP A 144 6.65 17.71 7.74
CA ASP A 144 5.40 18.28 7.23
C ASP A 144 4.15 17.43 7.57
N ILE A 145 4.29 16.11 7.53
CA ILE A 145 3.20 15.18 7.86
C ILE A 145 2.91 15.19 9.36
N MET A 146 3.91 15.37 10.21
CA MET A 146 3.70 15.45 11.67
C MET A 146 2.85 16.65 12.08
N GLU A 147 2.78 17.71 11.28
CA GLU A 147 1.86 18.84 11.46
C GLU A 147 0.40 18.52 11.04
N CYS A 148 0.18 17.39 10.38
CA CYS A 148 -1.10 16.98 9.81
C CYS A 148 -1.93 16.15 10.80
N SER A 149 -2.72 16.79 11.68
CA SER A 149 -3.46 16.14 12.78
C SER A 149 -4.48 15.07 12.35
N HIS A 150 -4.94 15.08 11.08
CA HIS A 150 -5.89 14.12 10.54
C HIS A 150 -5.25 13.06 9.66
N LEU A 151 -3.91 13.05 9.58
CA LEU A 151 -3.14 11.96 8.98
C LEU A 151 -2.43 11.16 10.06
N ARG A 152 -2.24 9.88 9.81
CA ARG A 152 -1.44 8.99 10.64
C ARG A 152 -0.36 8.36 9.77
N LEU A 153 0.89 8.74 9.96
CA LEU A 153 2.02 8.11 9.31
C LEU A 153 2.24 6.73 9.91
N VAL A 154 1.98 5.68 9.14
CA VAL A 154 2.04 4.30 9.63
C VAL A 154 3.24 3.52 9.09
N GLY A 155 4.00 4.08 8.15
CA GLY A 155 5.20 3.46 7.63
C GLY A 155 5.60 3.91 6.23
N LEU A 156 6.41 3.09 5.58
CA LEU A 156 6.98 3.35 4.26
C LEU A 156 6.50 2.33 3.21
N MET A 157 6.54 2.75 1.95
CA MET A 157 6.21 1.90 0.80
C MET A 157 7.31 1.98 -0.25
N THR A 158 7.61 0.85 -0.89
CA THR A 158 8.40 0.82 -2.13
C THR A 158 7.93 -0.25 -3.09
N MET A 159 8.44 -0.19 -4.30
CA MET A 159 8.29 -1.25 -5.31
C MET A 159 9.66 -1.82 -5.65
N GLY A 160 9.74 -3.14 -5.78
CA GLY A 160 10.91 -3.79 -6.35
C GLY A 160 11.13 -3.39 -7.81
N ASN A 161 12.31 -3.67 -8.33
CA ASN A 161 12.61 -3.53 -9.74
C ASN A 161 12.33 -4.88 -10.44
N PRO A 162 11.37 -4.96 -11.38
CA PRO A 162 11.03 -6.21 -12.07
C PRO A 162 12.16 -6.75 -12.95
N ASN A 163 13.12 -5.90 -13.30
CA ASN A 163 14.28 -6.27 -14.12
C ASN A 163 15.53 -6.63 -13.27
N ALA A 164 15.44 -6.46 -11.95
CA ALA A 164 16.54 -6.76 -11.04
C ALA A 164 16.50 -8.23 -10.58
N SER A 165 17.66 -8.71 -10.13
CA SER A 165 17.77 -10.02 -9.51
C SER A 165 17.06 -10.07 -8.13
N ALA A 166 16.78 -11.27 -7.64
CA ALA A 166 16.25 -11.46 -6.31
C ALA A 166 17.14 -10.84 -5.22
N ALA A 167 18.47 -10.92 -5.39
CA ALA A 167 19.43 -10.34 -4.45
C ALA A 167 19.37 -8.80 -4.41
N GLU A 168 19.16 -8.16 -5.56
CA GLU A 168 18.99 -6.70 -5.65
C GLU A 168 17.66 -6.26 -5.03
N ASN A 169 16.57 -6.95 -5.34
CA ASN A 169 15.27 -6.67 -4.73
C ASN A 169 15.29 -6.89 -3.21
N ARG A 170 16.02 -7.90 -2.73
CA ARG A 170 16.24 -8.10 -1.28
C ARG A 170 16.90 -6.88 -0.64
N LYS A 171 17.93 -6.29 -1.27
CA LYS A 171 18.58 -5.07 -0.77
C LYS A 171 17.60 -3.88 -0.73
N ILE A 172 16.75 -3.72 -1.76
CA ILE A 172 15.72 -2.67 -1.80
C ILE A 172 14.75 -2.83 -0.61
N PHE A 173 14.24 -4.04 -0.37
CA PHE A 173 13.28 -4.28 0.70
C PHE A 173 13.90 -4.17 2.09
N GLY A 174 15.10 -4.70 2.27
CA GLY A 174 15.88 -4.55 3.51
C GLY A 174 16.17 -3.08 3.83
N ARG A 175 16.56 -2.29 2.81
CA ARG A 175 16.78 -0.86 2.96
C ARG A 175 15.51 -0.08 3.37
N LEU A 176 14.35 -0.45 2.83
CA LEU A 176 13.08 0.14 3.26
C LEU A 176 12.82 -0.12 4.75
N ASN A 177 13.07 -1.34 5.22
CA ASN A 177 12.87 -1.73 6.61
C ASN A 177 13.83 -0.97 7.55
N GLU A 178 15.11 -0.84 7.18
CA GLU A 178 16.09 -0.04 7.93
C GLU A 178 15.66 1.42 8.05
N LEU A 179 15.26 2.05 6.94
CA LEU A 179 14.79 3.42 6.92
C LEU A 179 13.55 3.58 7.80
N ASN A 180 12.55 2.72 7.66
CA ASN A 180 11.33 2.80 8.47
C ASN A 180 11.63 2.73 9.96
N ARG A 181 12.52 1.83 10.39
CA ARG A 181 12.91 1.73 11.79
C ARG A 181 13.72 2.93 12.28
N ALA A 182 14.57 3.49 11.43
CA ALA A 182 15.39 4.66 11.77
C ALA A 182 14.50 5.90 11.95
N GLU A 183 13.60 6.15 11.01
CA GLU A 183 12.71 7.30 11.06
C GLU A 183 11.62 7.15 12.13
N ALA A 184 11.11 5.94 12.36
CA ALA A 184 10.20 5.67 13.49
C ALA A 184 10.83 6.07 14.82
N ARG A 185 12.11 5.73 15.04
CA ARG A 185 12.84 6.16 16.25
C ARG A 185 13.08 7.66 16.30
N ARG A 186 13.47 8.28 15.18
CA ARG A 186 13.67 9.73 15.08
C ARG A 186 12.41 10.52 15.49
N LEU A 187 11.24 10.01 15.08
CA LEU A 187 9.95 10.64 15.31
C LEU A 187 9.27 10.21 16.64
N GLY A 188 9.79 9.22 17.35
CA GLY A 188 9.14 8.63 18.53
C GLY A 188 7.86 7.84 18.19
N LEU A 189 7.81 7.26 16.97
CA LEU A 189 6.64 6.57 16.42
C LEU A 189 6.82 5.06 16.26
N GLU A 190 7.70 4.41 17.04
CA GLU A 190 8.04 2.98 16.90
C GLU A 190 6.83 2.05 17.02
N LYS A 191 5.81 2.46 17.78
CA LYS A 191 4.56 1.70 17.94
C LYS A 191 3.54 1.99 16.82
N GLN A 192 3.74 3.04 16.03
CA GLN A 192 2.81 3.48 14.98
C GLN A 192 3.35 3.19 13.57
N MET A 193 4.63 3.51 13.30
CA MET A 193 5.28 3.27 12.02
C MET A 193 5.78 1.82 11.91
N VAL A 194 4.85 0.89 11.92
CA VAL A 194 5.12 -0.55 11.87
C VAL A 194 4.84 -1.18 10.49
N GLU A 195 4.31 -0.39 9.56
CA GLU A 195 3.88 -0.90 8.27
C GLU A 195 4.96 -0.74 7.20
N LEU A 196 5.20 -1.83 6.47
CA LEU A 196 6.06 -1.88 5.30
C LEU A 196 5.27 -2.40 4.12
N SER A 197 4.94 -1.51 3.16
CA SER A 197 4.20 -1.88 1.97
C SER A 197 5.16 -2.18 0.83
N THR A 198 5.44 -3.46 0.60
CA THR A 198 6.29 -3.93 -0.49
C THR A 198 5.97 -5.37 -0.83
N GLY A 199 6.41 -5.83 -2.02
CA GLY A 199 6.10 -7.15 -2.53
C GLY A 199 4.82 -7.21 -3.39
N MET A 200 4.96 -7.80 -4.56
CA MET A 200 3.91 -8.06 -5.55
C MET A 200 3.89 -9.55 -5.92
N SER A 201 3.05 -9.95 -6.87
CA SER A 201 2.86 -11.37 -7.25
C SER A 201 4.16 -12.14 -7.54
N SER A 202 5.21 -11.47 -8.01
CA SER A 202 6.49 -12.08 -8.39
C SER A 202 7.55 -12.12 -7.29
N ASP A 203 7.42 -11.31 -6.23
CA ASP A 203 8.48 -11.07 -5.25
C ASP A 203 8.00 -10.95 -3.80
N PHE A 204 6.71 -11.24 -3.53
CA PHE A 204 6.13 -11.07 -2.21
C PHE A 204 6.77 -11.97 -1.13
N GLU A 205 7.18 -13.19 -1.49
CA GLU A 205 7.83 -14.09 -0.54
C GLU A 205 9.17 -13.51 -0.06
N LEU A 206 9.94 -12.94 -1.01
CA LEU A 206 11.16 -12.22 -0.70
C LEU A 206 10.90 -10.99 0.17
N ALA A 207 9.87 -10.21 -0.17
CA ALA A 207 9.48 -9.05 0.61
C ALA A 207 9.06 -9.42 2.05
N LEU A 208 8.37 -10.54 2.21
CA LEU A 208 8.02 -11.08 3.52
C LEU A 208 9.26 -11.42 4.35
N GLN A 209 10.28 -12.02 3.76
CA GLN A 209 11.55 -12.31 4.46
C GLN A 209 12.23 -11.03 4.97
N GLU A 210 12.09 -9.92 4.22
CA GLU A 210 12.66 -8.62 4.59
C GLU A 210 11.73 -7.76 5.46
N GLY A 211 10.62 -8.32 5.94
CA GLY A 211 9.76 -7.66 6.94
C GLY A 211 8.51 -6.98 6.41
N ALA A 212 8.12 -7.20 5.16
CA ALA A 212 6.86 -6.64 4.62
C ALA A 212 5.67 -7.00 5.53
N THR A 213 4.79 -6.01 5.74
CA THR A 213 3.53 -6.17 6.47
C THR A 213 2.31 -6.01 5.55
N TYR A 214 2.44 -5.21 4.49
CA TYR A 214 1.48 -5.16 3.38
C TYR A 214 2.10 -5.75 2.13
N ILE A 215 1.47 -6.80 1.58
CA ILE A 215 1.77 -7.35 0.25
C ILE A 215 0.60 -7.10 -0.70
N ARG A 216 0.93 -6.80 -1.97
CA ARG A 216 -0.04 -6.33 -2.96
C ARG A 216 -0.11 -7.31 -4.13
N ILE A 217 -1.12 -8.15 -4.16
CA ILE A 217 -1.25 -9.24 -5.14
C ILE A 217 -2.48 -9.04 -6.01
N GLY A 218 -2.28 -9.03 -7.32
CA GLY A 218 -3.35 -8.84 -8.31
C GLY A 218 -3.51 -10.02 -9.24
N SER A 219 -2.56 -10.20 -10.17
CA SER A 219 -2.66 -11.22 -11.22
C SER A 219 -2.77 -12.65 -10.70
N ALA A 220 -2.14 -12.95 -9.59
CA ALA A 220 -2.22 -14.28 -8.99
C ALA A 220 -3.60 -14.57 -8.37
N ILE A 221 -4.39 -13.54 -8.02
CA ILE A 221 -5.77 -13.69 -7.50
C ILE A 221 -6.78 -13.61 -8.65
N PHE A 222 -6.71 -12.54 -9.44
CA PHE A 222 -7.76 -12.18 -10.41
C PHE A 222 -7.41 -12.54 -11.86
N GLY A 223 -6.31 -13.26 -12.10
CA GLY A 223 -5.80 -13.55 -13.43
C GLY A 223 -5.11 -12.35 -14.11
N SER A 224 -4.45 -12.63 -15.25
CA SER A 224 -3.81 -11.60 -16.09
C SER A 224 -4.81 -10.56 -16.60
N ARG A 225 -4.30 -9.44 -17.10
CA ARG A 225 -5.13 -8.45 -17.81
C ARG A 225 -5.50 -9.01 -19.18
N TYR A 226 -6.74 -8.80 -19.58
CA TYR A 226 -7.17 -8.98 -20.96
C TYR A 226 -6.72 -7.79 -21.79
#